data_1c20caead7be8093d5a7cf315bae9533
#
_entry.id   1c20caead7be8093d5a7cf315bae9533
#
_cell.length_a   1.000
_cell.length_b   1.000
_cell.length_c   1.000
_cell.angle_alpha   90.00
_cell.angle_beta   90.00
_cell.angle_gamma   90.00
#
_symmetry.space_group_name_H-M   'P 1'
#
loop_
_entity.id
_entity.type
_entity.pdbx_description
1 polymer ?
#
loop_
_entity_poly.entity_id
_entity_poly.type
_entity_poly.pdbx_seq_one_letter_code
_entity_poly.pdbx_strand_id
1 'polypeptide(L)'
;MKQRILILLIVFAMLFTAGCKKSGSATKEDGRTVITFWHSMGGNLNEAIDKMVQDYNASQDKYLVKAEFQGEYDDALTKLRSASSGSALDVDIVQVFELGARFMIDSGLITPVQEMIDKTNFNTADLEPNLLAYYTIDGKLNSMPFNSSTPLLYYNKDMFKKAGITEVPKSLEEMVEVGEKLKAKGVEMPLSMSIYGWWVDQFMLKQEKPLFDMNNGRGGNPTKTVFVENGGMENILERWKELADKGIAPNVGRTGGKQEFVSGVSAMTFGSTASLAGILQEVGDKFEVGTAYYPAVNKDDKGMVSIGGASLYMIDSGSDERKAGAWDFISYMVSPKSQAYWNANSGYFPVNVKAHDEDVFKENIKKFPQFQTAIDQLHDSTPESQGAICAVYQESRQVFEKYVEDMLNGVKTPKEAAEAMQKDIDSAINDYNRANKK
;
A
#
# COMPACT_ATOMS: atom_id res chain seq x y z
N MET A 1 30.52 56.13 60.42
CA MET A 1 30.55 54.71 60.05
C MET A 1 29.88 54.56 58.63
N LYS A 2 30.64 54.44 57.60
CA LYS A 2 30.14 54.22 56.20
C LYS A 2 30.90 53.05 55.66
N GLN A 3 30.22 51.90 55.58
CA GLN A 3 30.72 50.73 54.86
C GLN A 3 30.58 50.93 53.38
N ARG A 4 31.69 50.83 52.66
CA ARG A 4 31.73 50.84 51.18
C ARG A 4 31.63 49.37 50.73
N ILE A 5 30.56 49.05 50.03
CA ILE A 5 30.36 47.77 49.35
C ILE A 5 31.06 47.85 48.01
N LEU A 6 32.05 46.96 47.80
CA LEU A 6 32.78 46.81 46.54
C LEU A 6 32.03 45.83 45.67
N ILE A 7 31.42 46.26 44.57
CA ILE A 7 30.76 45.41 43.57
C ILE A 7 31.79 44.96 42.56
N LEU A 8 32.12 43.68 42.51
CA LEU A 8 32.94 43.06 41.51
C LEU A 8 32.05 42.77 40.27
N LEU A 9 32.28 43.46 39.20
CA LEU A 9 31.68 43.16 37.89
C LEU A 9 32.49 42.04 37.20
N ILE A 10 31.94 40.83 37.18
CA ILE A 10 32.45 39.73 36.35
C ILE A 10 31.84 39.91 34.95
N VAL A 11 32.65 40.35 33.99
CA VAL A 11 32.31 40.35 32.59
C VAL A 11 32.41 38.93 32.07
N PHE A 12 31.25 38.28 31.86
CA PHE A 12 31.17 36.98 31.21
C PHE A 12 31.19 37.20 29.68
N ALA A 13 32.34 36.98 29.10
CA ALA A 13 32.50 36.99 27.64
C ALA A 13 31.80 35.74 27.05
N MET A 14 30.58 35.88 26.53
CA MET A 14 29.96 34.87 25.70
C MET A 14 30.69 34.80 24.36
N LEU A 15 31.50 33.79 24.19
CA LEU A 15 32.00 33.37 22.90
C LEU A 15 30.81 32.80 22.11
N PHE A 16 30.30 33.60 21.16
CA PHE A 16 29.46 33.08 20.10
C PHE A 16 30.28 32.14 19.21
N THR A 17 30.28 30.85 19.53
CA THR A 17 30.69 29.85 18.53
C THR A 17 29.60 29.78 17.49
N ALA A 18 29.90 30.29 16.29
CA ALA A 18 29.10 30.01 15.10
C ALA A 18 28.96 28.49 14.98
N GLY A 19 27.76 28.00 15.23
CA GLY A 19 27.44 26.58 15.08
C GLY A 19 27.52 26.23 13.60
N CYS A 20 28.64 25.66 13.16
CA CYS A 20 28.64 24.79 12.01
C CYS A 20 27.54 23.75 12.22
N LYS A 21 26.59 23.63 11.25
CA LYS A 21 25.74 22.47 11.15
C LYS A 21 26.62 21.23 11.24
N LYS A 22 26.68 20.60 12.41
CA LYS A 22 27.26 19.26 12.52
C LYS A 22 26.42 18.35 11.65
N SER A 23 27.00 17.83 10.57
CA SER A 23 26.51 16.57 9.99
C SER A 23 26.33 15.60 11.16
N GLY A 24 25.11 15.06 11.34
CA GLY A 24 24.80 14.22 12.47
C GLY A 24 25.79 13.06 12.54
N SER A 25 26.60 13.00 13.61
CA SER A 25 27.44 11.83 13.82
C SER A 25 26.53 10.62 14.03
N ALA A 26 26.79 9.55 13.31
CA ALA A 26 26.03 8.31 13.47
C ALA A 26 26.09 7.83 14.93
N THR A 27 24.92 7.53 15.50
CA THR A 27 24.83 6.91 16.83
C THR A 27 25.40 5.50 16.74
N LYS A 28 26.27 5.13 17.68
CA LYS A 28 26.86 3.78 17.75
C LYS A 28 26.43 3.07 19.01
N GLU A 29 26.12 1.78 18.87
CA GLU A 29 25.81 0.87 19.97
C GLU A 29 26.58 -0.44 19.74
N ASP A 30 27.30 -0.91 20.74
CA ASP A 30 28.20 -2.08 20.65
C ASP A 30 29.19 -2.01 19.46
N GLY A 31 29.65 -0.79 19.14
CA GLY A 31 30.57 -0.54 18.02
C GLY A 31 29.88 -0.48 16.64
N ARG A 32 28.62 -0.83 16.54
CA ARG A 32 27.84 -0.82 15.30
C ARG A 32 27.09 0.50 15.13
N THR A 33 26.94 0.93 13.87
CA THR A 33 26.13 2.10 13.53
C THR A 33 24.65 1.74 13.63
N VAL A 34 23.90 2.51 14.44
CA VAL A 34 22.46 2.31 14.62
C VAL A 34 21.71 2.83 13.40
N ILE A 35 20.81 2.00 12.88
CA ILE A 35 19.89 2.31 11.77
C ILE A 35 18.46 2.17 12.29
N THR A 36 17.69 3.25 12.27
CA THR A 36 16.30 3.24 12.72
C THR A 36 15.37 2.98 11.56
N PHE A 37 14.50 1.98 11.70
CA PHE A 37 13.51 1.57 10.69
C PHE A 37 12.09 1.71 11.23
N TRP A 38 11.31 2.62 10.67
CA TRP A 38 9.89 2.79 10.95
C TRP A 38 9.02 1.96 10.02
N HIS A 39 8.10 1.17 10.59
CA HIS A 39 7.18 0.34 9.82
C HIS A 39 5.76 0.34 10.40
N SER A 40 4.80 -0.13 9.58
CA SER A 40 3.37 -0.22 9.91
C SER A 40 2.84 -1.66 9.91
N MET A 41 3.71 -2.63 10.14
CA MET A 41 3.35 -4.04 10.18
C MET A 41 2.99 -4.46 11.60
N GLY A 42 1.70 -4.61 11.89
CA GLY A 42 1.19 -5.03 13.19
C GLY A 42 0.96 -6.55 13.33
N GLY A 43 0.71 -7.02 14.54
CA GLY A 43 0.39 -8.42 14.82
C GLY A 43 1.46 -9.40 14.32
N ASN A 44 1.04 -10.49 13.68
CA ASN A 44 1.95 -11.52 13.14
C ASN A 44 2.95 -10.97 12.12
N LEU A 45 2.60 -9.89 11.40
CA LEU A 45 3.52 -9.25 10.47
C LEU A 45 4.64 -8.50 11.19
N ASN A 46 4.36 -7.96 12.38
CA ASN A 46 5.40 -7.38 13.24
C ASN A 46 6.41 -8.46 13.67
N GLU A 47 5.93 -9.63 14.09
CA GLU A 47 6.80 -10.75 14.48
C GLU A 47 7.70 -11.19 13.32
N ALA A 48 7.17 -11.19 12.08
CA ALA A 48 7.95 -11.50 10.89
C ALA A 48 9.02 -10.44 10.61
N ILE A 49 8.71 -9.14 10.75
CA ILE A 49 9.70 -8.05 10.65
C ILE A 49 10.77 -8.19 11.72
N ASP A 50 10.38 -8.40 12.98
CA ASP A 50 11.31 -8.55 14.09
C ASP A 50 12.30 -9.71 13.86
N LYS A 51 11.80 -10.83 13.32
CA LYS A 51 12.64 -11.97 12.96
C LYS A 51 13.64 -11.60 11.84
N MET A 52 13.19 -10.91 10.80
CA MET A 52 14.07 -10.47 9.72
C MET A 52 15.15 -9.51 10.22
N VAL A 53 14.79 -8.58 11.12
CA VAL A 53 15.73 -7.64 11.76
C VAL A 53 16.74 -8.39 12.63
N GLN A 54 16.28 -9.35 13.44
CA GLN A 54 17.17 -10.18 14.27
C GLN A 54 18.17 -10.97 13.42
N ASP A 55 17.70 -11.59 12.33
CA ASP A 55 18.55 -12.36 11.41
C ASP A 55 19.58 -11.46 10.73
N TYR A 56 19.18 -10.27 10.28
CA TYR A 56 20.10 -9.28 9.72
C TYR A 56 21.15 -8.88 10.75
N ASN A 57 20.74 -8.48 11.96
CA ASN A 57 21.65 -8.04 13.02
C ASN A 57 22.61 -9.13 13.49
N ALA A 58 22.23 -10.40 13.35
CA ALA A 58 23.10 -11.56 13.65
C ALA A 58 24.05 -11.91 12.51
N SER A 59 23.77 -11.48 11.27
CA SER A 59 24.55 -11.86 10.08
C SER A 59 25.78 -10.99 9.83
N GLN A 60 25.91 -9.85 10.50
CA GLN A 60 26.97 -8.86 10.30
C GLN A 60 27.23 -8.04 11.56
N ASP A 61 28.37 -7.31 11.61
CA ASP A 61 28.88 -6.58 12.79
C ASP A 61 29.06 -5.06 12.58
N LYS A 62 28.58 -4.52 11.44
CA LYS A 62 28.74 -3.09 11.10
C LYS A 62 27.56 -2.24 11.53
N TYR A 63 26.34 -2.76 11.34
CA TYR A 63 25.09 -2.04 11.55
C TYR A 63 24.21 -2.73 12.58
N LEU A 64 23.44 -1.93 13.31
CA LEU A 64 22.43 -2.42 14.25
C LEU A 64 21.08 -1.80 13.86
N VAL A 65 20.22 -2.56 13.22
CA VAL A 65 18.89 -2.11 12.88
C VAL A 65 17.97 -2.19 14.09
N LYS A 66 17.23 -1.11 14.34
CA LYS A 66 16.14 -1.03 15.33
C LYS A 66 14.84 -0.75 14.57
N ALA A 67 13.95 -1.73 14.55
CA ALA A 67 12.63 -1.57 13.99
C ALA A 67 11.67 -0.97 15.01
N GLU A 68 10.83 -0.04 14.57
CA GLU A 68 9.86 0.66 15.40
C GLU A 68 8.50 0.68 14.70
N PHE A 69 7.51 0.01 15.30
CA PHE A 69 6.12 0.07 14.81
C PHE A 69 5.52 1.45 15.03
N GLN A 70 4.98 2.05 13.99
CA GLN A 70 4.46 3.42 14.00
C GLN A 70 2.93 3.53 13.97
N GLY A 71 2.21 2.43 14.14
CA GLY A 71 0.77 2.35 13.93
C GLY A 71 0.44 1.91 12.51
N GLU A 72 -0.83 2.04 12.14
CA GLU A 72 -1.30 1.74 10.77
C GLU A 72 -0.69 2.73 9.76
N TYR A 73 -0.80 2.42 8.47
CA TYR A 73 -0.23 3.26 7.40
C TYR A 73 -0.64 4.73 7.48
N ASP A 74 -1.91 5.00 7.79
CA ASP A 74 -2.43 6.37 7.90
C ASP A 74 -1.80 7.13 9.09
N ASP A 75 -1.57 6.43 10.22
CA ASP A 75 -0.91 7.00 11.39
C ASP A 75 0.56 7.35 11.09
N ALA A 76 1.27 6.43 10.44
CA ALA A 76 2.67 6.62 10.07
C ALA A 76 2.84 7.77 9.07
N LEU A 77 1.98 7.86 8.05
CA LEU A 77 2.02 8.94 7.07
C LEU A 77 1.70 10.29 7.71
N THR A 78 0.76 10.34 8.65
CA THR A 78 0.43 11.55 9.41
C THR A 78 1.61 12.03 10.27
N LYS A 79 2.33 11.11 10.91
CA LYS A 79 3.57 11.43 11.65
C LYS A 79 4.65 11.99 10.73
N LEU A 80 4.86 11.39 9.56
CA LEU A 80 5.82 11.85 8.56
C LEU A 80 5.46 13.26 8.03
N ARG A 81 4.19 13.52 7.73
CA ARG A 81 3.69 14.83 7.31
C ARG A 81 3.92 15.90 8.38
N SER A 82 3.66 15.56 9.64
CA SER A 82 3.86 16.49 10.77
C SER A 82 5.33 16.80 11.00
N ALA A 83 6.21 15.80 10.86
CA ALA A 83 7.65 15.97 11.04
C ALA A 83 8.29 16.77 9.91
N SER A 84 7.81 16.64 8.66
CA SER A 84 8.32 17.39 7.50
C SER A 84 8.12 18.91 7.65
N SER A 85 7.20 19.35 8.51
CA SER A 85 6.90 20.77 8.72
C SER A 85 7.77 21.46 9.78
N GLY A 86 8.77 20.82 10.40
CA GLY A 86 9.66 21.53 11.32
C GLY A 86 10.47 20.70 12.33
N SER A 87 10.39 19.40 12.34
CA SER A 87 11.18 18.55 13.24
C SER A 87 12.17 17.70 12.46
N ALA A 88 13.43 17.64 12.91
CA ALA A 88 14.38 16.68 12.33
C ALA A 88 13.89 15.25 12.63
N LEU A 89 13.65 14.48 11.58
CA LEU A 89 13.38 13.06 11.67
C LEU A 89 14.68 12.32 12.00
N ASP A 90 14.75 11.67 13.15
CA ASP A 90 15.88 10.78 13.47
C ASP A 90 15.53 9.34 13.12
N VAL A 91 15.33 9.12 11.83
CA VAL A 91 15.01 7.82 11.23
C VAL A 91 15.79 7.68 9.92
N ASP A 92 16.14 6.45 9.55
CA ASP A 92 16.91 6.17 8.33
C ASP A 92 16.07 5.53 7.23
N ILE A 93 15.13 4.68 7.62
CA ILE A 93 14.26 3.95 6.72
C ILE A 93 12.82 4.09 7.19
N VAL A 94 11.92 4.44 6.27
CA VAL A 94 10.49 4.47 6.55
C VAL A 94 9.74 3.60 5.55
N GLN A 95 8.86 2.74 6.05
CA GLN A 95 7.90 2.03 5.23
C GLN A 95 6.69 2.92 5.00
N VAL A 96 6.43 3.23 3.73
CA VAL A 96 5.29 4.07 3.34
C VAL A 96 4.45 3.34 2.30
N PHE A 97 3.13 3.30 2.51
CA PHE A 97 2.21 2.70 1.56
C PHE A 97 2.08 3.55 0.28
N GLU A 98 1.53 2.95 -0.78
CA GLU A 98 1.53 3.52 -2.13
C GLU A 98 0.92 4.93 -2.21
N LEU A 99 -0.07 5.25 -1.36
CA LEU A 99 -0.71 6.56 -1.34
C LEU A 99 0.23 7.70 -0.90
N GLY A 100 1.27 7.37 -0.17
CA GLY A 100 2.26 8.33 0.32
C GLY A 100 3.36 8.66 -0.71
N ALA A 101 3.42 7.97 -1.86
CA ALA A 101 4.55 8.08 -2.78
C ALA A 101 4.80 9.53 -3.25
N ARG A 102 3.77 10.25 -3.69
CA ARG A 102 3.93 11.63 -4.15
C ARG A 102 4.36 12.57 -3.04
N PHE A 103 3.77 12.44 -1.85
CA PHE A 103 4.17 13.20 -0.67
C PHE A 103 5.65 12.99 -0.34
N MET A 104 6.13 11.75 -0.32
CA MET A 104 7.53 11.46 0.00
C MET A 104 8.49 12.12 -0.99
N ILE A 105 8.16 12.10 -2.28
CA ILE A 105 8.96 12.75 -3.33
C ILE A 105 8.96 14.28 -3.15
N ASP A 106 7.79 14.88 -2.97
CA ASP A 106 7.63 16.34 -2.85
C ASP A 106 8.22 16.91 -1.54
N SER A 107 8.30 16.10 -0.49
CA SER A 107 8.79 16.49 0.84
C SER A 107 10.27 16.89 0.85
N GLY A 108 11.06 16.37 -0.10
CA GLY A 108 12.52 16.54 -0.11
C GLY A 108 13.24 15.84 1.04
N LEU A 109 12.58 14.94 1.78
CA LEU A 109 13.15 14.21 2.91
C LEU A 109 13.95 12.97 2.48
N ILE A 110 13.74 12.49 1.26
CA ILE A 110 14.27 11.20 0.82
C ILE A 110 15.57 11.31 0.06
N THR A 111 16.40 10.29 0.18
CA THR A 111 17.42 9.91 -0.81
C THR A 111 16.81 8.86 -1.71
N PRO A 112 16.56 9.09 -3.02
CA PRO A 112 16.07 8.07 -3.92
C PRO A 112 16.96 6.83 -3.90
N VAL A 113 16.36 5.64 -3.79
CA VAL A 113 17.14 4.39 -3.77
C VAL A 113 17.94 4.18 -5.06
N GLN A 114 17.52 4.84 -6.16
CA GLN A 114 18.27 4.86 -7.42
C GLN A 114 19.74 5.30 -7.23
N GLU A 115 20.00 6.27 -6.35
CA GLU A 115 21.37 6.73 -6.09
C GLU A 115 22.25 5.63 -5.49
N MET A 116 21.68 4.79 -4.63
CA MET A 116 22.41 3.68 -4.04
C MET A 116 22.54 2.48 -4.99
N ILE A 117 21.54 2.24 -5.82
CA ILE A 117 21.60 1.25 -6.91
C ILE A 117 22.77 1.57 -7.82
N ASP A 118 22.87 2.82 -8.28
CA ASP A 118 23.93 3.28 -9.18
C ASP A 118 25.31 3.21 -8.50
N LYS A 119 25.40 3.67 -7.24
CA LYS A 119 26.65 3.68 -6.47
C LYS A 119 27.20 2.28 -6.18
N THR A 120 26.33 1.30 -5.95
CA THR A 120 26.71 -0.05 -5.55
C THR A 120 26.65 -1.07 -6.70
N ASN A 121 26.19 -0.65 -7.89
CA ASN A 121 25.88 -1.53 -9.01
C ASN A 121 24.92 -2.66 -8.60
N PHE A 122 23.89 -2.33 -7.79
CA PHE A 122 22.90 -3.30 -7.34
C PHE A 122 22.10 -3.86 -8.53
N ASN A 123 21.99 -5.19 -8.60
CA ASN A 123 21.26 -5.84 -9.67
C ASN A 123 19.76 -5.79 -9.46
N THR A 124 19.05 -4.97 -10.21
CA THR A 124 17.58 -4.87 -10.20
C THR A 124 16.87 -5.83 -11.15
N ALA A 125 17.61 -6.55 -12.01
CA ALA A 125 17.02 -7.49 -12.98
C ALA A 125 16.35 -8.71 -12.32
N ASP A 126 16.67 -8.97 -11.06
CA ASP A 126 16.05 -10.02 -10.27
C ASP A 126 14.82 -9.55 -9.50
N LEU A 127 14.42 -8.26 -9.63
CA LEU A 127 13.24 -7.70 -8.99
C LEU A 127 12.07 -7.62 -9.96
N GLU A 128 10.86 -7.77 -9.44
CA GLU A 128 9.62 -7.74 -10.22
C GLU A 128 9.45 -6.40 -10.96
N PRO A 129 9.42 -6.39 -12.31
CA PRO A 129 9.41 -5.15 -13.08
C PRO A 129 8.17 -4.31 -12.86
N ASN A 130 7.00 -4.93 -12.63
CA ASN A 130 5.74 -4.22 -12.35
C ASN A 130 5.82 -3.44 -11.03
N LEU A 131 6.50 -4.00 -10.02
CA LEU A 131 6.70 -3.35 -8.73
C LEU A 131 7.68 -2.18 -8.84
N LEU A 132 8.78 -2.37 -9.57
CA LEU A 132 9.75 -1.30 -9.84
C LEU A 132 9.11 -0.14 -10.61
N ALA A 133 8.29 -0.45 -11.62
CA ALA A 133 7.63 0.55 -12.45
C ALA A 133 6.70 1.47 -11.63
N TYR A 134 6.00 0.93 -10.64
CA TYR A 134 5.12 1.74 -9.78
C TYR A 134 5.89 2.83 -9.04
N TYR A 135 7.04 2.49 -8.44
CA TYR A 135 7.84 3.42 -7.63
C TYR A 135 8.89 4.19 -8.41
N THR A 136 9.00 3.93 -9.73
CA THR A 136 9.81 4.74 -10.64
C THR A 136 9.01 5.94 -11.12
N ILE A 137 9.36 7.12 -10.62
CA ILE A 137 8.70 8.39 -10.92
C ILE A 137 9.78 9.38 -11.33
N ASP A 138 9.52 10.16 -12.38
CA ASP A 138 10.48 11.11 -12.96
C ASP A 138 11.83 10.43 -13.33
N GLY A 139 11.75 9.18 -13.82
CA GLY A 139 12.90 8.38 -14.26
C GLY A 139 13.80 7.87 -13.13
N LYS A 140 13.37 7.95 -11.87
CA LYS A 140 14.14 7.47 -10.71
C LYS A 140 13.31 6.49 -9.89
N LEU A 141 13.92 5.40 -9.46
CA LEU A 141 13.35 4.55 -8.42
C LEU A 141 13.50 5.28 -7.07
N ASN A 142 12.39 5.79 -6.54
CA ASN A 142 12.39 6.63 -5.35
C ASN A 142 12.44 5.83 -4.05
N SER A 143 11.88 4.63 -4.04
CA SER A 143 11.85 3.69 -2.91
C SER A 143 11.98 2.26 -3.39
N MET A 144 12.39 1.37 -2.52
CA MET A 144 12.50 -0.06 -2.82
C MET A 144 11.17 -0.75 -2.51
N PRO A 145 10.50 -1.39 -3.49
CA PRO A 145 9.33 -2.24 -3.21
C PRO A 145 9.66 -3.25 -2.11
N PHE A 146 8.72 -3.51 -1.20
CA PHE A 146 8.95 -4.47 -0.13
C PHE A 146 7.75 -5.40 0.09
N ASN A 147 6.64 -4.88 0.54
CA ASN A 147 5.44 -5.63 0.83
C ASN A 147 4.32 -5.20 -0.13
N SER A 148 4.43 -5.67 -1.35
CA SER A 148 3.48 -5.37 -2.41
C SER A 148 2.40 -6.45 -2.52
N SER A 149 1.19 -6.03 -2.85
CA SER A 149 0.01 -6.87 -2.99
C SER A 149 -0.84 -6.43 -4.17
N THR A 150 -1.77 -7.28 -4.61
CA THR A 150 -2.86 -6.92 -5.52
C THR A 150 -4.20 -7.35 -4.92
N PRO A 151 -5.33 -6.82 -5.39
CA PRO A 151 -6.63 -7.30 -4.97
C PRO A 151 -6.94 -8.65 -5.61
N LEU A 152 -7.66 -9.51 -4.89
CA LEU A 152 -8.19 -10.77 -5.39
C LEU A 152 -9.68 -10.89 -5.06
N LEU A 153 -10.36 -11.73 -5.84
CA LEU A 153 -11.64 -12.31 -5.48
C LEU A 153 -11.40 -13.60 -4.70
N TYR A 154 -11.92 -13.67 -3.49
CA TYR A 154 -12.01 -14.88 -2.68
C TYR A 154 -13.41 -15.46 -2.78
N TYR A 155 -13.53 -16.80 -2.92
CA TYR A 155 -14.84 -17.43 -3.01
C TYR A 155 -14.91 -18.79 -2.29
N ASN A 156 -16.09 -19.13 -1.82
CA ASN A 156 -16.40 -20.39 -1.16
C ASN A 156 -16.75 -21.43 -2.23
N LYS A 157 -15.82 -22.37 -2.50
CA LYS A 157 -15.99 -23.41 -3.51
C LYS A 157 -17.17 -24.33 -3.23
N ASP A 158 -17.49 -24.58 -1.97
CA ASP A 158 -18.60 -25.47 -1.60
C ASP A 158 -19.95 -24.83 -1.91
N MET A 159 -20.10 -23.51 -1.67
CA MET A 159 -21.31 -22.78 -2.05
C MET A 159 -21.46 -22.71 -3.57
N PHE A 160 -20.39 -22.47 -4.31
CA PHE A 160 -20.37 -22.47 -5.77
C PHE A 160 -20.81 -23.84 -6.32
N LYS A 161 -20.23 -24.92 -5.79
CA LYS A 161 -20.59 -26.27 -6.18
C LYS A 161 -22.08 -26.59 -5.91
N LYS A 162 -22.60 -26.22 -4.74
CA LYS A 162 -24.02 -26.37 -4.39
C LYS A 162 -24.94 -25.57 -5.31
N ALA A 163 -24.48 -24.42 -5.79
CA ALA A 163 -25.23 -23.58 -6.71
C ALA A 163 -25.07 -24.00 -8.20
N GLY A 164 -24.24 -25.02 -8.48
CA GLY A 164 -23.96 -25.47 -9.84
C GLY A 164 -23.17 -24.43 -10.66
N ILE A 165 -22.38 -23.59 -9.98
CA ILE A 165 -21.54 -22.57 -10.61
C ILE A 165 -20.18 -23.21 -10.89
N THR A 166 -19.82 -23.29 -12.18
CA THR A 166 -18.55 -23.88 -12.66
C THR A 166 -17.51 -22.82 -13.02
N GLU A 167 -17.96 -21.61 -13.35
CA GLU A 167 -17.09 -20.50 -13.73
C GLU A 167 -17.15 -19.39 -12.67
N VAL A 168 -16.00 -18.91 -12.26
CA VAL A 168 -15.90 -17.77 -11.35
C VAL A 168 -16.17 -16.49 -12.13
N PRO A 169 -17.00 -15.55 -11.62
CA PRO A 169 -17.32 -14.33 -12.33
C PRO A 169 -16.07 -13.44 -12.50
N LYS A 170 -15.89 -12.90 -13.69
CA LYS A 170 -14.75 -12.05 -14.09
C LYS A 170 -15.09 -10.56 -14.11
N SER A 171 -16.37 -10.21 -13.86
CA SER A 171 -16.83 -8.82 -13.81
C SER A 171 -17.95 -8.64 -12.80
N LEU A 172 -18.19 -7.41 -12.36
CA LEU A 172 -19.36 -7.07 -11.55
C LEU A 172 -20.66 -7.38 -12.30
N GLU A 173 -20.65 -7.21 -13.62
CA GLU A 173 -21.77 -7.57 -14.49
C GLU A 173 -22.09 -9.08 -14.39
N GLU A 174 -21.08 -9.96 -14.44
CA GLU A 174 -21.28 -11.41 -14.30
C GLU A 174 -21.68 -11.82 -12.87
N MET A 175 -21.27 -11.04 -11.86
CA MET A 175 -21.66 -11.28 -10.47
C MET A 175 -23.16 -11.15 -10.24
N VAL A 176 -23.90 -10.44 -11.10
CA VAL A 176 -25.38 -10.40 -11.02
C VAL A 176 -25.95 -11.80 -11.20
N GLU A 177 -25.57 -12.49 -12.30
CA GLU A 177 -26.07 -13.84 -12.59
C GLU A 177 -25.61 -14.85 -11.53
N VAL A 178 -24.32 -14.80 -11.15
CA VAL A 178 -23.75 -15.70 -10.14
C VAL A 178 -24.43 -15.49 -8.78
N GLY A 179 -24.66 -14.23 -8.41
CA GLY A 179 -25.35 -13.87 -7.17
C GLY A 179 -26.78 -14.35 -7.12
N GLU A 180 -27.53 -14.26 -8.22
CA GLU A 180 -28.88 -14.79 -8.33
C GLU A 180 -28.92 -16.33 -8.16
N LYS A 181 -27.97 -17.06 -8.75
CA LYS A 181 -27.82 -18.52 -8.57
C LYS A 181 -27.51 -18.89 -7.12
N LEU A 182 -26.65 -18.14 -6.45
CA LEU A 182 -26.33 -18.34 -5.04
C LEU A 182 -27.55 -18.08 -4.14
N LYS A 183 -28.28 -16.99 -4.38
CA LYS A 183 -29.51 -16.66 -3.63
C LYS A 183 -30.57 -17.73 -3.81
N ALA A 184 -30.73 -18.30 -5.01
CA ALA A 184 -31.65 -19.40 -5.26
C ALA A 184 -31.30 -20.69 -4.47
N LYS A 185 -30.12 -20.80 -3.92
CA LYS A 185 -29.65 -21.89 -3.03
C LYS A 185 -29.60 -21.50 -1.55
N GLY A 186 -30.18 -20.34 -1.21
CA GLY A 186 -30.30 -19.88 0.18
C GLY A 186 -29.08 -19.13 0.71
N VAL A 187 -28.16 -18.68 -0.16
CA VAL A 187 -27.08 -17.79 0.24
C VAL A 187 -27.64 -16.37 0.38
N GLU A 188 -27.71 -15.86 1.59
CA GLU A 188 -28.32 -14.55 1.86
C GLU A 188 -27.44 -13.39 1.37
N MET A 189 -26.11 -13.56 1.40
CA MET A 189 -25.11 -12.58 0.99
C MET A 189 -24.15 -13.20 -0.02
N PRO A 190 -24.46 -13.17 -1.33
CA PRO A 190 -23.56 -13.70 -2.34
C PRO A 190 -22.17 -13.04 -2.37
N LEU A 191 -22.10 -11.72 -2.21
CA LEU A 191 -20.85 -10.95 -2.17
C LEU A 191 -20.86 -10.03 -0.95
N SER A 192 -19.83 -10.12 -0.11
CA SER A 192 -19.54 -9.14 0.94
C SER A 192 -18.42 -8.24 0.46
N MET A 193 -18.78 -7.03 0.00
CA MET A 193 -17.86 -6.04 -0.54
C MET A 193 -17.81 -4.83 0.37
N SER A 194 -16.68 -4.64 1.07
CA SER A 194 -16.48 -3.46 1.93
C SER A 194 -16.49 -2.17 1.11
N ILE A 195 -16.91 -1.07 1.75
CA ILE A 195 -16.70 0.27 1.19
C ILE A 195 -15.24 0.64 1.40
N TYR A 196 -14.41 0.41 0.39
CA TYR A 196 -12.97 0.64 0.46
C TYR A 196 -12.47 1.30 -0.82
N GLY A 197 -11.89 2.50 -0.68
CA GLY A 197 -11.49 3.34 -1.82
C GLY A 197 -10.54 2.66 -2.80
N TRP A 198 -9.73 1.70 -2.34
CA TRP A 198 -8.84 0.93 -3.20
C TRP A 198 -9.58 0.12 -4.28
N TRP A 199 -10.81 -0.34 -4.00
CA TRP A 199 -11.62 -1.03 -5.02
C TRP A 199 -11.96 -0.10 -6.19
N VAL A 200 -12.23 1.17 -5.91
CA VAL A 200 -12.52 2.18 -6.93
C VAL A 200 -11.32 2.37 -7.86
N ASP A 201 -10.11 2.48 -7.29
CA ASP A 201 -8.88 2.60 -8.07
C ASP A 201 -8.71 1.42 -9.04
N GLN A 202 -8.91 0.20 -8.51
CA GLN A 202 -8.75 -1.02 -9.29
C GLN A 202 -9.81 -1.13 -10.40
N PHE A 203 -11.06 -0.78 -10.11
CA PHE A 203 -12.12 -0.76 -11.12
C PHE A 203 -11.90 0.30 -12.20
N MET A 204 -11.31 1.45 -11.88
CA MET A 204 -10.92 2.43 -12.90
C MET A 204 -9.85 1.86 -13.83
N LEU A 205 -8.84 1.19 -13.28
CA LEU A 205 -7.79 0.52 -14.06
C LEU A 205 -8.33 -0.61 -14.92
N LYS A 206 -9.27 -1.41 -14.39
CA LYS A 206 -9.95 -2.47 -15.17
C LYS A 206 -10.67 -1.91 -16.39
N GLN A 207 -11.16 -0.68 -16.33
CA GLN A 207 -11.78 0.03 -17.44
C GLN A 207 -10.76 0.79 -18.32
N GLU A 208 -9.45 0.74 -18.02
CA GLU A 208 -8.40 1.51 -18.67
C GLU A 208 -8.67 3.03 -18.65
N LYS A 209 -9.32 3.51 -17.56
CA LYS A 209 -9.71 4.89 -17.37
C LYS A 209 -8.90 5.55 -16.24
N PRO A 210 -8.28 6.71 -16.47
CA PRO A 210 -7.55 7.41 -15.44
C PRO A 210 -8.48 8.07 -14.42
N LEU A 211 -7.99 8.18 -13.17
CA LEU A 211 -8.61 8.98 -12.10
C LEU A 211 -8.29 10.46 -12.25
N PHE A 212 -7.05 10.77 -12.60
CA PHE A 212 -6.50 12.12 -12.64
C PHE A 212 -5.96 12.47 -14.02
N ASP A 213 -5.84 13.76 -14.31
CA ASP A 213 -5.07 14.26 -15.45
C ASP A 213 -3.54 14.01 -15.28
N MET A 214 -2.71 14.63 -16.10
CA MET A 214 -1.25 14.48 -16.07
C MET A 214 -0.80 13.01 -16.11
N ASN A 215 -1.39 12.21 -17.03
CA ASN A 215 -1.12 10.77 -17.12
C ASN A 215 -1.34 10.06 -15.77
N ASN A 216 -2.51 10.25 -15.18
CA ASN A 216 -2.88 9.72 -13.86
C ASN A 216 -1.90 10.13 -12.74
N GLY A 217 -1.37 11.36 -12.80
CA GLY A 217 -0.41 11.93 -11.86
C GLY A 217 1.04 11.51 -12.08
N ARG A 218 1.33 10.69 -13.10
CA ARG A 218 2.70 10.22 -13.37
C ARG A 218 3.51 11.17 -14.23
N GLY A 219 2.86 12.06 -14.96
CA GLY A 219 3.51 13.15 -15.73
C GLY A 219 3.67 14.44 -14.94
N GLY A 220 3.37 14.46 -13.65
CA GLY A 220 3.42 15.63 -12.77
C GLY A 220 2.26 15.64 -11.77
N ASN A 221 2.23 16.64 -10.88
CA ASN A 221 1.12 16.77 -9.94
C ASN A 221 -0.21 16.99 -10.69
N PRO A 222 -1.26 16.19 -10.40
CA PRO A 222 -2.58 16.39 -10.98
C PRO A 222 -3.11 17.80 -10.74
N THR A 223 -3.89 18.30 -11.69
CA THR A 223 -4.59 19.58 -11.57
C THR A 223 -6.10 19.39 -11.36
N LYS A 224 -6.62 18.24 -11.76
CA LYS A 224 -8.02 17.83 -11.60
C LYS A 224 -8.20 16.33 -11.70
N THR A 225 -9.36 15.86 -11.30
CA THR A 225 -9.87 14.52 -11.62
C THR A 225 -10.45 14.50 -13.02
N VAL A 226 -10.53 13.30 -13.65
CA VAL A 226 -11.09 13.11 -15.01
C VAL A 226 -12.12 11.97 -15.07
N PHE A 227 -12.44 11.35 -13.96
CA PHE A 227 -13.26 10.14 -13.89
C PHE A 227 -14.75 10.38 -14.18
N VAL A 228 -15.27 11.61 -14.01
CA VAL A 228 -16.63 11.97 -14.44
C VAL A 228 -16.66 12.15 -15.96
N GLU A 229 -15.69 12.89 -16.51
CA GLU A 229 -15.60 13.17 -17.94
C GLU A 229 -15.46 11.89 -18.78
N ASN A 230 -14.71 10.89 -18.26
CA ASN A 230 -14.52 9.60 -18.95
C ASN A 230 -15.59 8.56 -18.61
N GLY A 231 -16.55 8.87 -17.73
CA GLY A 231 -17.66 8.02 -17.32
C GLY A 231 -17.28 6.78 -16.52
N GLY A 232 -16.01 6.66 -16.08
CA GLY A 232 -15.52 5.46 -15.37
C GLY A 232 -16.12 5.32 -13.99
N MET A 233 -16.19 6.41 -13.24
CA MET A 233 -16.74 6.42 -11.88
C MET A 233 -18.24 6.10 -11.89
N GLU A 234 -19.02 6.78 -12.73
CA GLU A 234 -20.46 6.56 -12.80
C GLU A 234 -20.78 5.08 -13.11
N ASN A 235 -20.06 4.47 -14.07
CA ASN A 235 -20.22 3.06 -14.40
C ASN A 235 -19.92 2.11 -13.23
N ILE A 236 -18.87 2.38 -12.43
CA ILE A 236 -18.56 1.61 -11.20
C ILE A 236 -19.73 1.72 -10.22
N LEU A 237 -20.18 2.93 -9.97
CA LEU A 237 -21.23 3.20 -8.98
C LEU A 237 -22.58 2.61 -9.39
N GLU A 238 -22.93 2.64 -10.68
CA GLU A 238 -24.14 2.01 -11.23
C GLU A 238 -24.12 0.49 -11.03
N ARG A 239 -22.99 -0.18 -11.35
CA ARG A 239 -22.85 -1.62 -11.14
C ARG A 239 -22.87 -2.00 -9.65
N TRP A 240 -22.21 -1.21 -8.82
CA TRP A 240 -22.22 -1.47 -7.37
C TRP A 240 -23.63 -1.33 -6.80
N LYS A 241 -24.33 -0.26 -7.20
CA LYS A 241 -25.72 -0.05 -6.79
C LYS A 241 -26.65 -1.15 -7.30
N GLU A 242 -26.51 -1.61 -8.54
CA GLU A 242 -27.27 -2.73 -9.07
C GLU A 242 -27.12 -4.00 -8.21
N LEU A 243 -25.88 -4.34 -7.85
CA LEU A 243 -25.61 -5.48 -6.98
C LEU A 243 -26.23 -5.31 -5.57
N ALA A 244 -26.18 -4.11 -5.04
CA ALA A 244 -26.78 -3.79 -3.73
C ALA A 244 -28.31 -3.85 -3.79
N ASP A 245 -28.94 -3.24 -4.78
CA ASP A 245 -30.40 -3.21 -4.95
C ASP A 245 -30.99 -4.62 -5.17
N LYS A 246 -30.23 -5.50 -5.81
CA LYS A 246 -30.59 -6.93 -5.97
C LYS A 246 -30.29 -7.74 -4.71
N GLY A 247 -29.72 -7.16 -3.66
CA GLY A 247 -29.32 -7.86 -2.43
C GLY A 247 -28.21 -8.91 -2.67
N ILE A 248 -27.39 -8.70 -3.70
CA ILE A 248 -26.21 -9.54 -4.00
C ILE A 248 -25.01 -9.06 -3.21
N ALA A 249 -24.79 -7.73 -3.18
CA ALA A 249 -23.74 -7.08 -2.40
C ALA A 249 -24.37 -6.00 -1.48
N PRO A 250 -25.02 -6.37 -0.37
CA PRO A 250 -25.58 -5.40 0.56
C PRO A 250 -24.49 -4.51 1.16
N ASN A 251 -24.88 -3.32 1.64
CA ASN A 251 -23.95 -2.41 2.31
C ASN A 251 -23.46 -3.05 3.64
N VAL A 252 -22.19 -3.39 3.70
CA VAL A 252 -21.52 -3.95 4.89
C VAL A 252 -20.58 -2.93 5.54
N GLY A 253 -20.61 -1.68 5.08
CA GLY A 253 -19.74 -0.61 5.55
C GLY A 253 -18.26 -0.82 5.18
N ARG A 254 -17.39 -0.03 5.81
CA ARG A 254 -15.94 -0.05 5.53
C ARG A 254 -15.25 -1.28 6.15
N THR A 255 -15.73 -1.78 7.26
CA THR A 255 -15.10 -2.86 8.05
C THR A 255 -15.64 -4.25 7.73
N GLY A 256 -16.71 -4.37 6.95
CA GLY A 256 -17.26 -5.63 6.49
C GLY A 256 -16.40 -6.30 5.40
N GLY A 257 -16.90 -7.41 4.88
CA GLY A 257 -16.25 -8.15 3.79
C GLY A 257 -15.59 -9.43 4.29
N LYS A 258 -14.41 -9.32 4.84
CA LYS A 258 -13.62 -10.47 5.29
C LYS A 258 -14.36 -11.32 6.33
N GLN A 259 -14.96 -10.68 7.33
CA GLN A 259 -15.56 -11.40 8.46
C GLN A 259 -16.79 -12.23 8.04
N GLU A 260 -17.64 -11.71 7.16
CA GLU A 260 -18.78 -12.41 6.60
C GLU A 260 -18.33 -13.61 5.74
N PHE A 261 -17.22 -13.45 5.03
CA PHE A 261 -16.65 -14.54 4.22
C PHE A 261 -16.07 -15.66 5.08
N VAL A 262 -15.17 -15.36 6.02
CA VAL A 262 -14.48 -16.38 6.83
C VAL A 262 -15.44 -17.12 7.80
N SER A 263 -16.56 -16.47 8.14
CA SER A 263 -17.64 -17.12 8.91
C SER A 263 -18.56 -18.02 8.04
N GLY A 264 -18.45 -17.94 6.71
CA GLY A 264 -19.29 -18.70 5.78
C GLY A 264 -20.68 -18.10 5.57
N VAL A 265 -20.89 -16.82 5.92
CA VAL A 265 -22.14 -16.08 5.65
C VAL A 265 -22.17 -15.62 4.19
N SER A 266 -21.02 -15.17 3.67
CA SER A 266 -20.88 -14.71 2.29
C SER A 266 -20.18 -15.74 1.42
N ALA A 267 -20.59 -15.85 0.16
CA ALA A 267 -19.99 -16.75 -0.81
C ALA A 267 -18.75 -16.16 -1.47
N MET A 268 -18.65 -14.84 -1.55
CA MET A 268 -17.53 -14.11 -2.18
C MET A 268 -17.15 -12.90 -1.34
N THR A 269 -15.89 -12.51 -1.43
CA THR A 269 -15.39 -11.22 -0.93
C THR A 269 -14.20 -10.75 -1.74
N PHE A 270 -13.93 -9.43 -1.73
CA PHE A 270 -12.66 -8.88 -2.20
C PHE A 270 -11.68 -8.75 -1.06
N GLY A 271 -10.41 -8.96 -1.33
CA GLY A 271 -9.35 -8.76 -0.35
C GLY A 271 -8.00 -8.61 -1.01
N SER A 272 -7.07 -8.04 -0.26
CA SER A 272 -5.66 -8.01 -0.66
C SER A 272 -5.07 -9.43 -0.64
N THR A 273 -4.11 -9.71 -1.51
CA THR A 273 -3.28 -10.93 -1.42
C THR A 273 -2.61 -11.07 -0.05
N ALA A 274 -2.28 -9.95 0.61
CA ALA A 274 -1.76 -9.94 1.98
C ALA A 274 -2.72 -10.52 3.03
N SER A 275 -4.02 -10.60 2.72
CA SER A 275 -5.01 -11.19 3.62
C SER A 275 -5.12 -12.72 3.47
N LEU A 276 -4.51 -13.31 2.45
CA LEU A 276 -4.71 -14.71 2.07
C LEU A 276 -4.35 -15.68 3.20
N ALA A 277 -3.18 -15.54 3.80
CA ALA A 277 -2.75 -16.41 4.89
C ALA A 277 -3.72 -16.37 6.08
N GLY A 278 -4.16 -15.16 6.46
CA GLY A 278 -5.15 -14.97 7.53
C GLY A 278 -6.53 -15.54 7.17
N ILE A 279 -7.00 -15.36 5.94
CA ILE A 279 -8.28 -15.94 5.47
C ILE A 279 -8.23 -17.47 5.55
N LEU A 280 -7.16 -18.09 5.04
CA LEU A 280 -7.02 -19.56 5.09
C LEU A 280 -6.97 -20.09 6.53
N GLN A 281 -6.27 -19.39 7.42
CA GLN A 281 -6.20 -19.74 8.84
C GLN A 281 -7.57 -19.62 9.53
N GLU A 282 -8.29 -18.52 9.31
CA GLU A 282 -9.58 -18.26 9.96
C GLU A 282 -10.71 -19.15 9.41
N VAL A 283 -10.67 -19.48 8.11
CA VAL A 283 -11.61 -20.44 7.52
C VAL A 283 -11.33 -21.85 8.04
N GLY A 284 -10.05 -22.26 8.12
CA GLY A 284 -9.69 -23.62 8.55
C GLY A 284 -10.40 -24.67 7.69
N ASP A 285 -11.07 -25.61 8.35
CA ASP A 285 -11.80 -26.72 7.70
C ASP A 285 -13.30 -26.45 7.46
N LYS A 286 -13.76 -25.21 7.63
CA LYS A 286 -15.20 -24.87 7.46
C LYS A 286 -15.66 -25.04 6.02
N PHE A 287 -14.83 -24.65 5.05
CA PHE A 287 -15.07 -24.79 3.61
C PHE A 287 -13.78 -24.61 2.80
N GLU A 288 -13.79 -25.02 1.54
CA GLU A 288 -12.66 -24.84 0.65
C GLU A 288 -12.64 -23.42 0.06
N VAL A 289 -11.54 -22.67 0.30
CA VAL A 289 -11.32 -21.32 -0.23
C VAL A 289 -10.75 -21.39 -1.65
N GLY A 290 -11.41 -20.72 -2.59
CA GLY A 290 -10.88 -20.43 -3.91
C GLY A 290 -10.42 -18.98 -4.03
N THR A 291 -9.48 -18.74 -4.92
CA THR A 291 -9.02 -17.41 -5.34
C THR A 291 -9.18 -17.23 -6.83
N ALA A 292 -9.51 -16.02 -7.26
CA ALA A 292 -9.56 -15.65 -8.66
C ALA A 292 -9.05 -14.20 -8.82
N TYR A 293 -8.76 -13.83 -10.05
CA TYR A 293 -8.38 -12.45 -10.39
C TYR A 293 -9.45 -11.46 -9.95
N TYR A 294 -9.02 -10.27 -9.58
CA TYR A 294 -9.93 -9.17 -9.28
C TYR A 294 -10.80 -8.87 -10.52
N PRO A 295 -12.13 -8.80 -10.38
CA PRO A 295 -13.03 -8.70 -11.51
C PRO A 295 -12.97 -7.32 -12.16
N ALA A 296 -13.35 -7.26 -13.42
CA ALA A 296 -13.63 -6.03 -14.13
C ALA A 296 -14.99 -5.43 -13.73
N VAL A 297 -15.34 -4.24 -14.23
CA VAL A 297 -16.68 -3.67 -14.05
C VAL A 297 -17.65 -4.32 -15.05
N ASN A 298 -17.29 -4.35 -16.33
CA ASN A 298 -18.06 -4.97 -17.40
C ASN A 298 -17.28 -6.13 -18.04
N LYS A 299 -17.98 -7.01 -18.74
CA LYS A 299 -17.39 -8.19 -19.41
C LYS A 299 -16.32 -7.84 -20.45
N ASP A 300 -16.46 -6.70 -21.09
CA ASP A 300 -15.58 -6.28 -22.18
C ASP A 300 -14.35 -5.49 -21.72
N ASP A 301 -14.28 -5.13 -20.44
CA ASP A 301 -13.13 -4.42 -19.85
C ASP A 301 -11.88 -5.31 -19.87
N LYS A 302 -10.75 -4.77 -20.35
CA LYS A 302 -9.49 -5.51 -20.57
C LYS A 302 -8.33 -5.04 -19.67
N GLY A 303 -8.56 -3.99 -18.89
CA GLY A 303 -7.54 -3.42 -18.02
C GLY A 303 -7.09 -4.39 -16.94
N MET A 304 -5.95 -4.06 -16.37
CA MET A 304 -5.26 -4.85 -15.35
C MET A 304 -5.47 -4.26 -13.95
N VAL A 305 -4.76 -4.77 -12.96
CA VAL A 305 -4.74 -4.25 -11.60
C VAL A 305 -3.43 -3.51 -11.35
N SER A 306 -3.49 -2.53 -10.44
CA SER A 306 -2.31 -1.93 -9.85
C SER A 306 -1.96 -2.59 -8.53
N ILE A 307 -0.72 -2.37 -8.12
CA ILE A 307 -0.27 -2.79 -6.80
C ILE A 307 -0.88 -1.95 -5.69
N GLY A 308 -0.95 -2.56 -4.52
CA GLY A 308 -1.08 -1.91 -3.22
C GLY A 308 0.07 -2.32 -2.32
N GLY A 309 0.01 -1.91 -1.06
CA GLY A 309 1.05 -2.20 -0.08
C GLY A 309 2.06 -1.09 0.03
N ALA A 310 3.32 -1.40 0.39
CA ALA A 310 4.29 -0.38 0.74
C ALA A 310 5.69 -0.66 0.20
N SER A 311 6.49 0.39 0.22
CA SER A 311 7.90 0.38 -0.13
C SER A 311 8.75 1.02 0.96
N LEU A 312 10.06 0.77 0.92
CA LEU A 312 11.05 1.29 1.85
C LEU A 312 11.70 2.53 1.26
N TYR A 313 11.51 3.67 1.92
CA TYR A 313 12.16 4.93 1.59
C TYR A 313 13.37 5.16 2.48
N MET A 314 14.46 5.61 1.89
CA MET A 314 15.62 6.09 2.63
C MET A 314 15.42 7.57 2.98
N ILE A 315 15.53 7.92 4.25
CA ILE A 315 15.50 9.31 4.69
C ILE A 315 16.91 9.91 4.62
N ASP A 316 17.02 11.12 4.12
CA ASP A 316 18.29 11.83 4.08
C ASP A 316 18.72 12.27 5.48
N SER A 317 19.49 11.42 6.14
CA SER A 317 20.05 11.68 7.48
C SER A 317 21.25 12.65 7.46
N GLY A 318 21.74 13.05 6.28
CA GLY A 318 22.97 13.84 6.13
C GLY A 318 24.27 13.07 6.50
N SER A 319 24.18 11.76 6.76
CA SER A 319 25.29 10.89 7.11
C SER A 319 25.47 9.77 6.09
N ASP A 320 26.64 9.75 5.42
CA ASP A 320 26.95 8.69 4.45
C ASP A 320 27.03 7.31 5.08
N GLU A 321 27.47 7.21 6.36
CA GLU A 321 27.53 5.95 7.10
C GLU A 321 26.12 5.40 7.39
N ARG A 322 25.17 6.26 7.80
CA ARG A 322 23.78 5.88 8.02
C ARG A 322 23.09 5.51 6.71
N LYS A 323 23.31 6.28 5.63
CA LYS A 323 22.79 5.95 4.29
C LYS A 323 23.29 4.60 3.81
N ALA A 324 24.58 4.30 4.01
CA ALA A 324 25.15 3.00 3.63
C ALA A 324 24.52 1.86 4.44
N GLY A 325 24.29 2.04 5.74
CA GLY A 325 23.62 1.05 6.59
C GLY A 325 22.16 0.85 6.24
N ALA A 326 21.43 1.92 5.95
CA ALA A 326 20.05 1.86 5.48
C ALA A 326 19.94 1.06 4.17
N TRP A 327 20.84 1.33 3.23
CA TRP A 327 20.88 0.61 1.95
C TRP A 327 21.26 -0.88 2.12
N ASP A 328 22.21 -1.18 2.98
CA ASP A 328 22.62 -2.56 3.29
C ASP A 328 21.43 -3.38 3.82
N PHE A 329 20.69 -2.80 4.78
CA PHE A 329 19.48 -3.45 5.30
C PHE A 329 18.35 -3.56 4.25
N ILE A 330 18.09 -2.52 3.46
CA ILE A 330 17.10 -2.57 2.38
C ILE A 330 17.46 -3.69 1.37
N SER A 331 18.72 -3.79 1.02
CA SER A 331 19.21 -4.84 0.11
C SER A 331 19.00 -6.25 0.68
N TYR A 332 19.21 -6.42 1.99
CA TYR A 332 18.90 -7.67 2.70
C TYR A 332 17.41 -7.97 2.67
N MET A 333 16.54 -6.98 2.93
CA MET A 333 15.09 -7.15 2.96
C MET A 333 14.52 -7.63 1.61
N VAL A 334 15.14 -7.26 0.50
CA VAL A 334 14.74 -7.68 -0.87
C VAL A 334 15.56 -8.83 -1.42
N SER A 335 16.38 -9.47 -0.59
CA SER A 335 17.12 -10.69 -1.00
C SER A 335 16.16 -11.87 -1.22
N PRO A 336 16.53 -12.86 -2.07
CA PRO A 336 15.67 -14.02 -2.32
C PRO A 336 15.19 -14.72 -1.06
N LYS A 337 16.11 -14.99 -0.14
CA LYS A 337 15.81 -15.67 1.13
C LYS A 337 14.85 -14.85 2.02
N SER A 338 15.10 -13.55 2.16
CA SER A 338 14.24 -12.66 2.95
C SER A 338 12.84 -12.57 2.35
N GLN A 339 12.73 -12.47 1.02
CA GLN A 339 11.46 -12.37 0.33
C GLN A 339 10.68 -13.68 0.32
N ALA A 340 11.34 -14.84 0.25
CA ALA A 340 10.68 -16.13 0.41
C ALA A 340 10.09 -16.30 1.83
N TYR A 341 10.86 -15.93 2.85
CA TYR A 341 10.39 -15.93 4.24
C TYR A 341 9.20 -14.97 4.42
N TRP A 342 9.31 -13.74 3.90
CA TRP A 342 8.26 -12.73 3.99
C TRP A 342 6.96 -13.18 3.32
N ASN A 343 7.03 -13.72 2.09
CA ASN A 343 5.86 -14.28 1.40
C ASN A 343 5.16 -15.36 2.23
N ALA A 344 5.91 -16.34 2.74
CA ALA A 344 5.36 -17.46 3.47
C ALA A 344 4.64 -17.05 4.78
N ASN A 345 5.03 -15.93 5.39
CA ASN A 345 4.49 -15.45 6.67
C ASN A 345 3.50 -14.28 6.53
N SER A 346 3.30 -13.75 5.32
CA SER A 346 2.48 -12.54 5.14
C SER A 346 1.43 -12.65 4.05
N GLY A 347 1.72 -13.35 2.96
CA GLY A 347 0.90 -13.36 1.74
C GLY A 347 1.22 -12.26 0.74
N TYR A 348 2.14 -11.35 1.06
CA TYR A 348 2.68 -10.40 0.08
C TYR A 348 3.50 -11.11 -0.98
N PHE A 349 3.58 -10.51 -2.19
CA PHE A 349 4.43 -11.07 -3.25
C PHE A 349 5.90 -11.04 -2.85
N PRO A 350 6.69 -12.01 -3.31
CA PRO A 350 8.12 -11.83 -3.34
C PRO A 350 8.48 -10.71 -4.33
N VAL A 351 9.17 -9.68 -3.86
CA VAL A 351 9.70 -8.60 -4.73
C VAL A 351 10.85 -9.12 -5.60
N ASN A 352 11.56 -10.16 -5.15
CA ASN A 352 12.66 -10.79 -5.85
C ASN A 352 12.20 -12.10 -6.46
N VAL A 353 12.29 -12.21 -7.80
CA VAL A 353 11.82 -13.39 -8.54
C VAL A 353 12.58 -14.67 -8.16
N LYS A 354 13.84 -14.55 -7.73
CA LYS A 354 14.63 -15.69 -7.27
C LYS A 354 14.15 -16.26 -5.92
N ALA A 355 13.30 -15.56 -5.21
CA ALA A 355 12.63 -16.10 -4.02
C ALA A 355 11.79 -17.34 -4.35
N HIS A 356 11.33 -17.47 -5.59
CA HIS A 356 10.59 -18.65 -6.08
C HIS A 356 11.45 -19.92 -6.09
N ASP A 357 12.77 -19.80 -6.08
CA ASP A 357 13.70 -20.94 -6.03
C ASP A 357 13.96 -21.45 -4.60
N GLU A 358 13.61 -20.65 -3.59
CA GLU A 358 13.78 -21.01 -2.18
C GLU A 358 12.78 -22.10 -1.73
N ASP A 359 13.27 -23.05 -0.92
CA ASP A 359 12.44 -24.18 -0.46
C ASP A 359 11.21 -23.71 0.35
N VAL A 360 11.37 -22.66 1.17
CA VAL A 360 10.27 -22.07 1.97
C VAL A 360 9.13 -21.61 1.07
N PHE A 361 9.44 -20.97 -0.06
CA PHE A 361 8.44 -20.54 -1.03
C PHE A 361 7.77 -21.74 -1.71
N LYS A 362 8.55 -22.70 -2.19
CA LYS A 362 8.03 -23.92 -2.87
C LYS A 362 7.09 -24.71 -1.97
N GLU A 363 7.46 -24.87 -0.70
CA GLU A 363 6.62 -25.56 0.29
C GLU A 363 5.33 -24.77 0.57
N ASN A 364 5.40 -23.44 0.65
CA ASN A 364 4.23 -22.58 0.86
C ASN A 364 3.24 -22.69 -0.31
N ILE A 365 3.70 -22.58 -1.56
CA ILE A 365 2.84 -22.72 -2.75
C ILE A 365 2.25 -24.13 -2.84
N LYS A 366 3.01 -25.16 -2.52
CA LYS A 366 2.50 -26.54 -2.50
C LYS A 366 1.39 -26.74 -1.47
N LYS A 367 1.53 -26.13 -0.29
CA LYS A 367 0.53 -26.20 0.78
C LYS A 367 -0.70 -25.33 0.51
N PHE A 368 -0.49 -24.15 -0.08
CA PHE A 368 -1.50 -23.14 -0.33
C PHE A 368 -1.44 -22.67 -1.78
N PRO A 369 -1.96 -23.45 -2.74
CA PRO A 369 -1.89 -23.12 -4.17
C PRO A 369 -2.60 -21.81 -4.52
N GLN A 370 -3.45 -21.29 -3.65
CA GLN A 370 -4.14 -20.02 -3.79
C GLN A 370 -3.16 -18.82 -3.96
N PHE A 371 -1.94 -18.92 -3.41
CA PHE A 371 -0.92 -17.89 -3.59
C PHE A 371 -0.47 -17.74 -5.05
N GLN A 372 -0.57 -18.82 -5.85
CA GLN A 372 -0.21 -18.76 -7.26
C GLN A 372 -1.10 -17.80 -8.05
N THR A 373 -2.41 -17.75 -7.74
CA THR A 373 -3.35 -16.82 -8.39
C THR A 373 -2.89 -15.36 -8.29
N ALA A 374 -2.31 -15.00 -7.15
CA ALA A 374 -1.80 -13.65 -6.92
C ALA A 374 -0.60 -13.33 -7.81
N ILE A 375 0.33 -14.29 -7.94
CA ILE A 375 1.54 -14.17 -8.77
C ILE A 375 1.15 -14.11 -10.25
N ASP A 376 0.25 -14.99 -10.69
CA ASP A 376 -0.24 -15.01 -12.07
C ASP A 376 -0.88 -13.68 -12.45
N GLN A 377 -1.74 -13.11 -11.57
CA GLN A 377 -2.36 -11.80 -11.80
C GLN A 377 -1.33 -10.67 -11.88
N LEU A 378 -0.29 -10.71 -11.05
CA LEU A 378 0.81 -9.73 -11.12
C LEU A 378 1.54 -9.82 -12.46
N HIS A 379 1.84 -11.04 -12.93
CA HIS A 379 2.57 -11.26 -14.17
C HIS A 379 1.73 -10.99 -15.42
N ASP A 380 0.40 -11.16 -15.34
CA ASP A 380 -0.52 -10.77 -16.42
C ASP A 380 -0.72 -9.25 -16.49
N SER A 381 -0.41 -8.52 -15.41
CA SER A 381 -0.37 -7.06 -15.43
C SER A 381 0.94 -6.58 -16.06
N THR A 382 0.92 -5.44 -16.73
CA THR A 382 2.11 -4.87 -17.39
C THR A 382 2.65 -3.67 -16.63
N PRO A 383 3.94 -3.31 -16.80
CA PRO A 383 4.50 -2.10 -16.21
C PRO A 383 3.77 -0.80 -16.61
N GLU A 384 3.01 -0.82 -17.69
CA GLU A 384 2.16 0.31 -18.13
C GLU A 384 0.86 0.42 -17.32
N SER A 385 0.40 -0.68 -16.70
CA SER A 385 -0.80 -0.74 -15.84
C SER A 385 -0.55 -0.17 -14.44
N GLN A 386 0.09 0.99 -14.38
CA GLN A 386 0.44 1.63 -13.13
C GLN A 386 -0.76 2.39 -12.56
N GLY A 387 -0.97 2.27 -11.25
CA GLY A 387 -1.98 3.05 -10.55
C GLY A 387 -1.70 4.56 -10.55
N ALA A 388 -2.66 5.31 -10.07
CA ALA A 388 -2.58 6.75 -9.94
C ALA A 388 -1.54 7.16 -8.88
N ILE A 389 -1.00 8.37 -9.04
CA ILE A 389 -0.16 9.03 -8.06
C ILE A 389 -0.69 10.44 -7.84
N CYS A 390 -1.00 10.78 -6.59
CA CYS A 390 -1.48 12.09 -6.22
C CYS A 390 -1.08 12.41 -4.78
N ALA A 391 -0.75 13.65 -4.50
CA ALA A 391 -0.37 14.06 -3.15
C ALA A 391 -1.54 14.01 -2.15
N VAL A 392 -2.76 14.18 -2.64
CA VAL A 392 -4.01 14.09 -1.86
C VAL A 392 -4.74 12.75 -2.05
N TYR A 393 -4.01 11.70 -2.39
CA TYR A 393 -4.64 10.43 -2.74
C TYR A 393 -5.31 9.74 -1.55
N GLN A 394 -4.74 9.87 -0.36
CA GLN A 394 -5.36 9.37 0.88
C GLN A 394 -6.72 10.01 1.12
N GLU A 395 -6.79 11.34 1.01
CA GLU A 395 -8.03 12.10 1.11
C GLU A 395 -9.02 11.71 0.01
N SER A 396 -8.52 11.48 -1.21
CA SER A 396 -9.36 11.05 -2.35
C SER A 396 -10.05 9.72 -2.07
N ARG A 397 -9.35 8.72 -1.50
CA ARG A 397 -9.98 7.45 -1.12
C ARG A 397 -11.05 7.61 -0.04
N GLN A 398 -10.83 8.47 0.94
CA GLN A 398 -11.84 8.79 1.96
C GLN A 398 -13.08 9.45 1.35
N VAL A 399 -12.89 10.31 0.35
CA VAL A 399 -13.99 10.92 -0.41
C VAL A 399 -14.74 9.86 -1.21
N PHE A 400 -14.08 8.92 -1.86
CA PHE A 400 -14.72 7.79 -2.53
C PHE A 400 -15.59 6.99 -1.55
N GLU A 401 -15.03 6.59 -0.41
CA GLU A 401 -15.73 5.81 0.61
C GLU A 401 -17.00 6.51 1.09
N LYS A 402 -16.90 7.80 1.41
CA LYS A 402 -18.04 8.62 1.84
C LYS A 402 -19.18 8.63 0.83
N TYR A 403 -18.88 8.91 -0.43
CA TYR A 403 -19.94 9.04 -1.43
C TYR A 403 -20.45 7.71 -1.99
N VAL A 404 -19.66 6.64 -1.91
CA VAL A 404 -20.15 5.27 -2.11
C VAL A 404 -21.18 4.94 -1.01
N GLU A 405 -20.90 5.27 0.24
CA GLU A 405 -21.85 5.05 1.35
C GLU A 405 -23.13 5.87 1.18
N ASP A 406 -23.02 7.15 0.85
CA ASP A 406 -24.17 8.01 0.55
C ASP A 406 -25.06 7.42 -0.57
N MET A 407 -24.43 6.87 -1.62
CA MET A 407 -25.15 6.24 -2.74
C MET A 407 -25.82 4.93 -2.32
N LEU A 408 -25.13 4.06 -1.59
CA LEU A 408 -25.69 2.78 -1.13
C LEU A 408 -26.84 3.00 -0.14
N ASN A 409 -26.82 4.07 0.63
CA ASN A 409 -27.87 4.47 1.55
C ASN A 409 -29.01 5.25 0.86
N GLY A 410 -28.96 5.45 -0.45
CA GLY A 410 -29.99 6.14 -1.22
C GLY A 410 -30.02 7.67 -1.05
N VAL A 411 -28.97 8.27 -0.47
CA VAL A 411 -28.84 9.73 -0.30
C VAL A 411 -28.48 10.41 -1.63
N LYS A 412 -27.73 9.70 -2.49
CA LYS A 412 -27.30 10.17 -3.81
C LYS A 412 -27.53 9.11 -4.87
N THR A 413 -27.78 9.55 -6.08
CA THR A 413 -27.67 8.71 -7.28
C THR A 413 -26.19 8.43 -7.60
N PRO A 414 -25.86 7.40 -8.40
CA PRO A 414 -24.50 7.15 -8.89
C PRO A 414 -23.85 8.40 -9.50
N LYS A 415 -24.58 9.10 -10.35
CA LYS A 415 -24.11 10.33 -10.99
C LYS A 415 -23.84 11.45 -9.99
N GLU A 416 -24.76 11.74 -9.09
CA GLU A 416 -24.59 12.77 -8.05
C GLU A 416 -23.42 12.44 -7.11
N ALA A 417 -23.19 11.16 -6.82
CA ALA A 417 -22.05 10.71 -6.02
C ALA A 417 -20.73 10.97 -6.77
N ALA A 418 -20.64 10.59 -8.05
CA ALA A 418 -19.45 10.82 -8.89
C ALA A 418 -19.12 12.33 -9.02
N GLU A 419 -20.13 13.19 -9.28
CA GLU A 419 -19.96 14.64 -9.37
C GLU A 419 -19.51 15.25 -8.03
N ALA A 420 -20.04 14.75 -6.91
CA ALA A 420 -19.63 15.21 -5.58
C ALA A 420 -18.19 14.77 -5.23
N MET A 421 -17.80 13.54 -5.59
CA MET A 421 -16.41 13.06 -5.47
C MET A 421 -15.45 13.98 -6.24
N GLN A 422 -15.75 14.26 -7.51
CA GLN A 422 -14.94 15.16 -8.35
C GLN A 422 -14.75 16.52 -7.70
N LYS A 423 -15.85 17.15 -7.27
CA LYS A 423 -15.82 18.48 -6.65
C LYS A 423 -14.91 18.53 -5.42
N ASP A 424 -15.05 17.57 -4.51
CA ASP A 424 -14.32 17.59 -3.24
C ASP A 424 -12.83 17.26 -3.48
N ILE A 425 -12.52 16.31 -4.38
CA ILE A 425 -11.13 15.95 -4.70
C ILE A 425 -10.44 17.07 -5.48
N ASP A 426 -11.10 17.69 -6.45
CA ASP A 426 -10.53 18.82 -7.21
C ASP A 426 -10.22 19.99 -6.29
N SER A 427 -11.07 20.23 -5.27
CA SER A 427 -10.77 21.24 -4.24
C SER A 427 -9.50 20.91 -3.47
N ALA A 428 -9.35 19.66 -3.02
CA ALA A 428 -8.15 19.22 -2.29
C ALA A 428 -6.87 19.31 -3.15
N ILE A 429 -6.94 18.92 -4.44
CA ILE A 429 -5.84 19.05 -5.39
C ILE A 429 -5.43 20.53 -5.55
N ASN A 430 -6.41 21.42 -5.73
CA ASN A 430 -6.15 22.85 -5.89
C ASN A 430 -5.52 23.47 -4.64
N ASP A 431 -5.99 23.09 -3.45
CA ASP A 431 -5.44 23.57 -2.18
C ASP A 431 -3.99 23.09 -1.99
N TYR A 432 -3.72 21.81 -2.26
CA TYR A 432 -2.35 21.27 -2.22
C TYR A 432 -1.42 21.98 -3.20
N ASN A 433 -1.83 22.10 -4.46
CA ASN A 433 -1.01 22.74 -5.50
C ASN A 433 -0.75 24.22 -5.19
N ARG A 434 -1.72 24.94 -4.60
CA ARG A 434 -1.54 26.33 -4.17
C ARG A 434 -0.54 26.44 -3.01
N ALA A 435 -0.61 25.55 -2.04
CA ALA A 435 0.29 25.56 -0.88
C ALA A 435 1.73 25.16 -1.25
N ASN A 436 1.90 24.34 -2.30
CA ASN A 436 3.20 23.79 -2.72
C ASN A 436 3.73 24.41 -4.04
N LYS A 437 3.17 25.53 -4.52
CA LYS A 437 3.77 26.27 -5.63
C LYS A 437 5.16 26.77 -5.20
N LYS A 438 6.20 26.18 -5.81
CA LYS A 438 7.59 26.66 -5.73
C LYS A 438 7.84 27.72 -6.78
#